data_2df15a1a47b37ef08382afa9447aa167
#
_entry.id   2df15a1a47b37ef08382afa9447aa167
#
_cell.length_a   1.000
_cell.length_b   1.000
_cell.length_c   1.000
_cell.angle_alpha   90.00
_cell.angle_beta   90.00
_cell.angle_gamma   90.00
#
_symmetry.space_group_name_H-M   'P 1'
#
loop_
_entity.id
_entity.type
_entity.pdbx_description
1 polymer ?
#
loop_
_entity_poly.entity_id
_entity_poly.type
_entity_poly.pdbx_seq_one_letter_code
_entity_poly.pdbx_strand_id
1 'polypeptide(L)'
;MKRHALPSLAFALFTVTSALAADGYTFADTAGKQLDVLHGGKPLVRFMYAYDPATKESLHDTYKPYLHVFDPSGDKLITKGPGGQYTHHRGIFIGWNKITFDGKSYDRWHMTGGEQVVQRILKQEAVADLATFTALVHWNDAAKQAFITEERTFTVRRAAAGTLIDFSAKLSAPRGDVQLNGDPEHAGIHFRPAGELDTKKTIYHFPAEQPNAHKDTDYPWVGETFTLGSAAYSVVEMSHPKNPTGTRWSAYRDYGRFGAFPVAEIKQGGSAAFNYRFLVTNGELPAAETIGKLYTDFTGTSAPAAKVTTLPAEGAKPGAQKKADAKKKAEKR
;
A
#
# COMPACT_ATOMS: atom_id res chain seq x y z
N MET A 1 5.24 67.07 40.06
CA MET A 1 5.99 65.81 40.13
C MET A 1 5.05 64.65 39.71
N LYS A 2 5.16 64.17 38.48
CA LYS A 2 4.34 63.04 37.97
C LYS A 2 5.21 61.80 38.07
N ARG A 3 4.78 60.77 38.82
CA ARG A 3 5.43 59.50 38.95
C ARG A 3 4.93 58.60 37.80
N HIS A 4 5.82 58.16 36.95
CA HIS A 4 5.54 57.13 35.93
C HIS A 4 5.70 55.74 36.54
N ALA A 5 4.65 54.96 36.53
CA ALA A 5 4.67 53.55 36.88
C ALA A 5 5.07 52.72 35.62
N LEU A 6 6.09 51.88 35.74
CA LEU A 6 6.50 50.90 34.73
C LEU A 6 5.64 49.65 34.87
N PRO A 7 5.16 49.05 33.76
CA PRO A 7 4.45 47.77 33.82
C PRO A 7 5.44 46.62 33.96
N SER A 8 5.22 45.77 34.97
CA SER A 8 5.92 44.49 35.14
C SER A 8 5.48 43.51 34.09
N LEU A 9 6.40 43.07 33.23
CA LEU A 9 6.19 41.99 32.26
C LEU A 9 6.33 40.65 32.99
N ALA A 10 5.23 39.94 33.18
CA ALA A 10 5.24 38.59 33.71
C ALA A 10 5.63 37.61 32.58
N PHE A 11 6.80 37.00 32.68
CA PHE A 11 7.24 35.93 31.82
C PHE A 11 6.55 34.63 32.27
N ALA A 12 5.59 34.14 31.49
CA ALA A 12 5.00 32.81 31.69
C ALA A 12 5.99 31.75 31.22
N LEU A 13 6.57 31.00 32.14
CA LEU A 13 7.42 29.85 31.87
C LEU A 13 6.49 28.70 31.41
N PHE A 14 6.43 28.42 30.11
CA PHE A 14 5.83 27.20 29.60
C PHE A 14 6.77 26.02 29.89
N THR A 15 6.49 25.28 30.92
CA THR A 15 7.11 23.96 31.13
C THR A 15 6.54 22.99 30.10
N VAL A 16 7.34 22.69 29.07
CA VAL A 16 7.08 21.54 28.17
C VAL A 16 7.35 20.28 28.98
N THR A 17 6.31 19.70 29.54
CA THR A 17 6.37 18.33 30.05
C THR A 17 6.51 17.41 28.87
N SER A 18 7.71 16.89 28.63
CA SER A 18 7.94 15.74 27.77
C SER A 18 7.18 14.58 28.40
N ALA A 19 5.96 14.31 27.91
CA ALA A 19 5.30 13.05 28.18
C ALA A 19 6.21 11.95 27.64
N LEU A 20 6.72 11.08 28.52
CA LEU A 20 7.31 9.80 28.15
C LEU A 20 6.31 9.16 27.18
N ALA A 21 6.78 8.81 25.98
CA ALA A 21 5.95 8.13 24.98
C ALA A 21 5.42 6.86 25.64
N ALA A 22 4.12 6.82 25.94
CA ALA A 22 3.47 5.62 26.42
C ALA A 22 3.67 4.52 25.38
N ASP A 23 3.85 3.27 25.80
CA ASP A 23 3.90 2.08 24.93
C ASP A 23 2.56 1.90 24.20
N GLY A 24 2.24 2.78 23.27
CA GLY A 24 0.95 2.84 22.59
C GLY A 24 1.09 3.37 21.17
N TYR A 25 -0.04 3.33 20.45
CA TYR A 25 -0.14 3.88 19.11
C TYR A 25 -0.42 5.37 19.16
N THR A 26 0.20 6.11 18.24
CA THR A 26 -0.04 7.54 18.03
C THR A 26 0.02 7.86 16.54
N PHE A 27 -0.51 9.03 16.18
CA PHE A 27 -0.39 9.57 14.82
C PHE A 27 0.55 10.79 14.83
N ALA A 28 1.33 10.94 13.76
CA ALA A 28 2.05 12.16 13.45
C ALA A 28 1.66 12.59 12.03
N ASP A 29 0.92 13.69 11.92
CA ASP A 29 0.46 14.24 10.65
C ASP A 29 1.34 15.40 10.22
N THR A 30 1.92 15.30 9.03
CA THR A 30 2.52 16.42 8.32
C THR A 30 1.51 16.89 7.28
N ALA A 31 0.70 17.86 7.67
CA ALA A 31 -0.47 18.30 6.90
C ALA A 31 -0.17 18.52 5.42
N GLY A 32 -0.99 17.94 4.56
CA GLY A 32 -0.85 17.98 3.09
C GLY A 32 0.30 17.14 2.53
N LYS A 33 0.99 16.33 3.37
CA LYS A 33 2.11 15.50 2.94
C LYS A 33 1.94 14.04 3.29
N GLN A 34 1.87 13.72 4.60
CA GLN A 34 1.91 12.34 5.08
C GLN A 34 1.29 12.19 6.46
N LEU A 35 0.78 11.01 6.76
CA LEU A 35 0.30 10.59 8.06
C LEU A 35 1.09 9.36 8.51
N ASP A 36 1.82 9.47 9.61
CA ASP A 36 2.56 8.37 10.21
C ASP A 36 1.72 7.70 11.30
N VAL A 37 1.73 6.38 11.35
CA VAL A 37 1.31 5.59 12.49
C VAL A 37 2.55 5.17 13.25
N LEU A 38 2.64 5.58 14.51
CA LEU A 38 3.76 5.29 15.40
C LEU A 38 3.34 4.31 16.48
N HIS A 39 4.29 3.50 16.95
CA HIS A 39 4.17 2.70 18.17
C HIS A 39 5.42 2.89 19.02
N GLY A 40 5.25 3.26 20.29
CA GLY A 40 6.39 3.61 21.15
C GLY A 40 7.28 4.73 20.55
N GLY A 41 6.68 5.67 19.81
CA GLY A 41 7.39 6.76 19.13
C GLY A 41 8.10 6.38 17.83
N LYS A 42 8.10 5.10 17.42
CA LYS A 42 8.72 4.63 16.16
C LYS A 42 7.67 4.40 15.06
N PRO A 43 7.96 4.79 13.79
CA PRO A 43 7.01 4.62 12.71
C PRO A 43 6.87 3.14 12.32
N LEU A 44 5.63 2.69 12.16
CA LEU A 44 5.31 1.39 11.57
C LEU A 44 4.93 1.54 10.10
N VAL A 45 4.12 2.56 9.79
CA VAL A 45 3.70 2.88 8.43
C VAL A 45 3.60 4.39 8.24
N ARG A 46 3.71 4.83 6.98
CA ARG A 46 3.55 6.21 6.55
C ARG A 46 2.63 6.27 5.35
N PHE A 47 1.48 6.90 5.50
CA PHE A 47 0.56 7.14 4.41
C PHE A 47 0.93 8.41 3.68
N MET A 48 1.43 8.28 2.44
CA MET A 48 1.77 9.39 1.57
C MET A 48 0.51 9.87 0.87
N TYR A 49 0.06 11.09 1.16
CA TYR A 49 -1.20 11.64 0.64
C TYR A 49 -1.07 13.03 0.00
N ALA A 50 0.14 13.52 -0.17
CA ALA A 50 0.39 14.76 -0.90
C ALA A 50 -0.23 14.72 -2.31
N TYR A 51 -0.73 15.87 -2.77
CA TYR A 51 -1.09 16.11 -4.15
C TYR A 51 -0.57 17.48 -4.58
N ASP A 52 0.39 17.51 -5.49
CA ASP A 52 1.01 18.72 -5.99
C ASP A 52 1.04 18.70 -7.53
N PRO A 53 0.11 19.42 -8.19
CA PRO A 53 0.06 19.52 -9.64
C PRO A 53 0.91 20.66 -10.23
N ALA A 54 1.76 21.33 -9.42
CA ALA A 54 2.48 22.53 -9.86
C ALA A 54 3.47 22.27 -11.00
N THR A 55 4.13 21.11 -11.00
CA THR A 55 5.03 20.67 -12.07
C THR A 55 4.72 19.23 -12.50
N LYS A 56 5.24 18.80 -13.67
CA LYS A 56 5.12 17.39 -14.09
C LYS A 56 5.81 16.44 -13.13
N GLU A 57 6.91 16.84 -12.51
CA GLU A 57 7.67 16.05 -11.55
C GLU A 57 6.93 15.94 -10.23
N SER A 58 6.48 17.06 -9.64
CA SER A 58 5.73 17.03 -8.39
C SER A 58 4.39 16.30 -8.56
N LEU A 59 3.68 16.49 -9.70
CA LEU A 59 2.49 15.71 -10.02
C LEU A 59 2.80 14.22 -10.11
N HIS A 60 3.85 13.82 -10.86
CA HIS A 60 4.27 12.42 -10.96
C HIS A 60 4.54 11.83 -9.58
N ASP A 61 5.19 12.57 -8.69
CA ASP A 61 5.54 12.09 -7.37
C ASP A 61 4.35 12.01 -6.41
N THR A 62 3.25 12.70 -6.70
CA THR A 62 2.09 12.85 -5.83
C THR A 62 0.74 12.44 -6.46
N TYR A 63 0.70 11.92 -7.68
CA TYR A 63 -0.54 11.60 -8.40
C TYR A 63 -1.37 10.47 -7.79
N LYS A 64 -0.85 9.75 -6.81
CA LYS A 64 -1.59 8.71 -6.09
C LYS A 64 -1.10 8.57 -4.65
N PRO A 65 -2.01 8.35 -3.70
CA PRO A 65 -1.65 8.00 -2.35
C PRO A 65 -1.21 6.54 -2.26
N TYR A 66 -0.26 6.27 -1.35
CA TYR A 66 0.25 4.94 -1.08
C TYR A 66 0.78 4.84 0.35
N LEU A 67 0.90 3.63 0.86
CA LEU A 67 1.44 3.39 2.19
C LEU A 67 2.90 2.94 2.08
N HIS A 68 3.79 3.67 2.71
CA HIS A 68 5.11 3.19 3.06
C HIS A 68 5.04 2.28 4.29
N VAL A 69 5.88 1.25 4.31
CA VAL A 69 6.00 0.33 5.43
C VAL A 69 7.42 0.38 5.96
N PHE A 70 7.56 0.46 7.28
CA PHE A 70 8.83 0.31 7.97
C PHE A 70 9.03 -1.15 8.40
N ASP A 71 10.26 -1.51 8.66
CA ASP A 71 10.58 -2.80 9.27
C ASP A 71 9.93 -2.89 10.67
N PRO A 72 9.78 -4.09 11.24
CA PRO A 72 9.15 -4.25 12.55
C PRO A 72 9.83 -3.48 13.70
N SER A 73 11.08 -3.06 13.55
CA SER A 73 11.76 -2.20 14.54
C SER A 73 11.42 -0.71 14.36
N GLY A 74 10.85 -0.32 13.22
CA GLY A 74 10.55 1.07 12.86
C GLY A 74 11.78 1.89 12.48
N ASP A 75 12.90 1.25 12.22
CA ASP A 75 14.17 1.94 11.96
C ASP A 75 14.46 2.08 10.45
N LYS A 76 13.89 1.19 9.62
CA LYS A 76 14.18 1.14 8.19
C LYS A 76 12.92 1.15 7.35
N LEU A 77 12.85 2.06 6.39
CA LEU A 77 11.84 2.04 5.35
C LEU A 77 12.13 0.90 4.38
N ILE A 78 11.19 -0.06 4.25
CA ILE A 78 11.39 -1.27 3.42
C ILE A 78 10.63 -1.25 2.11
N THR A 79 9.88 -0.19 1.83
CA THR A 79 9.08 -0.05 0.61
C THR A 79 9.55 1.08 -0.28
N LYS A 80 9.25 0.97 -1.57
CA LYS A 80 9.63 1.94 -2.60
C LYS A 80 8.70 3.16 -2.62
N GLY A 81 9.28 4.34 -2.81
CA GLY A 81 8.61 5.58 -3.19
C GLY A 81 8.67 5.85 -4.70
N PRO A 82 8.39 7.09 -5.14
CA PRO A 82 8.57 7.52 -6.53
C PRO A 82 10.04 7.44 -6.97
N GLY A 83 10.27 7.46 -8.27
CA GLY A 83 11.62 7.38 -8.85
C GLY A 83 12.11 5.96 -9.11
N GLY A 84 13.35 5.83 -9.57
CA GLY A 84 14.02 4.56 -9.87
C GLY A 84 13.33 3.74 -10.96
N GLN A 85 13.57 2.42 -10.95
CA GLN A 85 12.94 1.49 -11.88
C GLN A 85 11.43 1.37 -11.59
N TYR A 86 10.59 1.44 -12.63
CA TYR A 86 9.13 1.40 -12.50
C TYR A 86 8.61 2.46 -11.52
N THR A 87 8.73 3.72 -11.90
CA THR A 87 8.43 4.89 -11.05
C THR A 87 6.99 4.93 -10.53
N HIS A 88 6.06 4.24 -11.20
CA HIS A 88 4.67 4.08 -10.81
C HIS A 88 4.43 3.01 -9.72
N HIS A 89 5.40 2.11 -9.44
CA HIS A 89 5.32 1.17 -8.33
C HIS A 89 5.73 1.85 -7.01
N ARG A 90 4.87 1.82 -6.01
CA ARG A 90 5.09 2.49 -4.71
C ARG A 90 4.46 1.70 -3.59
N GLY A 91 5.15 1.42 -2.53
CA GLY A 91 4.67 0.81 -1.30
C GLY A 91 3.46 -0.12 -1.45
N ILE A 92 2.41 0.16 -0.70
CA ILE A 92 1.10 -0.50 -0.85
C ILE A 92 0.11 0.51 -1.44
N PHE A 93 -0.50 0.19 -2.58
CA PHE A 93 -1.62 0.94 -3.15
C PHE A 93 -2.52 0.01 -3.98
N ILE A 94 -3.72 0.47 -4.31
CA ILE A 94 -4.67 -0.23 -5.17
C ILE A 94 -4.97 0.59 -6.42
N GLY A 95 -5.07 -0.08 -7.59
CA GLY A 95 -5.38 0.54 -8.86
C GLY A 95 -5.51 -0.50 -9.98
N TRP A 96 -6.02 -0.09 -11.14
CA TRP A 96 -6.18 -0.92 -12.33
C TRP A 96 -5.73 -0.14 -13.56
N ASN A 97 -5.02 -0.80 -14.47
CA ASN A 97 -4.57 -0.17 -15.72
C ASN A 97 -5.63 -0.18 -16.84
N LYS A 98 -6.77 -0.86 -16.61
CA LYS A 98 -7.88 -0.89 -17.56
C LYS A 98 -9.21 -0.78 -16.81
N ILE A 99 -9.63 0.45 -16.57
CA ILE A 99 -10.93 0.74 -15.98
C ILE A 99 -11.84 1.26 -17.09
N THR A 100 -13.01 0.66 -17.27
CA THR A 100 -14.01 1.16 -18.22
C THR A 100 -15.05 1.96 -17.46
N PHE A 101 -15.29 3.21 -17.88
CA PHE A 101 -16.32 4.12 -17.40
C PHE A 101 -16.79 5.00 -18.55
N ASP A 102 -18.10 5.16 -18.73
CA ASP A 102 -18.70 5.99 -19.79
C ASP A 102 -18.11 5.70 -21.18
N GLY A 103 -17.99 4.41 -21.54
CA GLY A 103 -17.45 3.96 -22.81
C GLY A 103 -15.96 4.25 -23.06
N LYS A 104 -15.25 4.81 -22.08
CA LYS A 104 -13.82 5.13 -22.14
C LYS A 104 -12.99 4.23 -21.24
N SER A 105 -11.69 4.10 -21.56
CA SER A 105 -10.72 3.37 -20.74
C SER A 105 -9.84 4.35 -19.96
N TYR A 106 -9.67 4.05 -18.68
CA TYR A 106 -8.85 4.83 -17.74
C TYR A 106 -7.77 3.95 -17.13
N ASP A 107 -6.61 4.52 -16.92
CA ASP A 107 -5.49 3.85 -16.24
C ASP A 107 -5.23 4.52 -14.87
N ARG A 108 -5.56 3.79 -13.79
CA ARG A 108 -5.30 4.21 -12.40
C ARG A 108 -4.29 3.30 -11.71
N TRP A 109 -3.42 2.71 -12.54
CA TRP A 109 -2.18 2.08 -12.11
C TRP A 109 -0.98 2.99 -12.43
N HIS A 110 -0.83 3.39 -13.70
CA HIS A 110 0.21 4.32 -14.16
C HIS A 110 -0.21 5.79 -14.01
N MET A 111 -1.49 6.07 -13.73
CA MET A 111 -2.10 7.41 -13.63
C MET A 111 -2.06 8.18 -14.96
N THR A 112 -2.26 7.49 -16.08
CA THR A 112 -2.34 8.14 -17.38
C THR A 112 -3.66 8.89 -17.53
N GLY A 113 -3.58 10.21 -17.71
CA GLY A 113 -4.74 11.07 -17.91
C GLY A 113 -5.66 11.18 -16.68
N GLY A 114 -5.09 11.21 -15.48
CA GLY A 114 -5.80 11.44 -14.23
C GLY A 114 -5.03 10.89 -13.03
N GLU A 115 -5.61 11.00 -11.86
CA GLU A 115 -4.95 10.71 -10.58
C GLU A 115 -5.90 10.14 -9.54
N GLN A 116 -5.31 9.65 -8.44
CA GLN A 116 -6.01 9.38 -7.18
C GLN A 116 -5.61 10.46 -6.18
N VAL A 117 -6.58 11.21 -5.64
CA VAL A 117 -6.32 12.35 -4.75
C VAL A 117 -7.05 12.18 -3.43
N VAL A 118 -6.31 12.23 -2.33
CA VAL A 118 -6.91 12.26 -0.99
C VAL A 118 -7.60 13.60 -0.79
N GLN A 119 -8.88 13.54 -0.48
CA GLN A 119 -9.70 14.73 -0.20
C GLN A 119 -9.58 15.15 1.27
N ARG A 120 -9.63 14.18 2.16
CA ARG A 120 -9.48 14.38 3.60
C ARG A 120 -9.31 13.04 4.33
N ILE A 121 -8.80 13.11 5.54
CA ILE A 121 -8.86 12.01 6.49
C ILE A 121 -10.24 12.05 7.16
N LEU A 122 -10.98 10.93 7.08
CA LEU A 122 -12.33 10.82 7.63
C LEU A 122 -12.32 10.41 9.09
N LYS A 123 -11.34 9.58 9.46
CA LYS A 123 -11.21 9.01 10.81
C LYS A 123 -9.75 8.79 11.14
N GLN A 124 -9.37 9.06 12.38
CA GLN A 124 -8.14 8.61 13.01
C GLN A 124 -8.48 8.14 14.42
N GLU A 125 -8.03 6.96 14.79
CA GLU A 125 -8.25 6.37 16.11
C GLU A 125 -7.03 5.55 16.49
N ALA A 126 -6.43 5.87 17.62
CA ALA A 126 -5.33 5.12 18.22
C ALA A 126 -5.75 4.67 19.62
N VAL A 127 -5.69 3.38 19.84
CA VAL A 127 -5.97 2.71 21.13
C VAL A 127 -4.76 1.88 21.55
N ALA A 128 -4.83 1.19 22.70
CA ALA A 128 -3.71 0.43 23.21
C ALA A 128 -3.16 -0.61 22.22
N ASP A 129 -4.04 -1.29 21.47
CA ASP A 129 -3.69 -2.47 20.69
C ASP A 129 -3.56 -2.22 19.18
N LEU A 130 -4.03 -1.07 18.67
CA LEU A 130 -4.01 -0.74 17.24
C LEU A 130 -4.18 0.76 16.96
N ALA A 131 -3.84 1.15 15.74
CA ALA A 131 -4.24 2.42 15.17
C ALA A 131 -5.01 2.20 13.86
N THR A 132 -6.09 2.96 13.67
CA THR A 132 -6.90 2.93 12.45
C THR A 132 -7.07 4.33 11.89
N PHE A 133 -6.94 4.48 10.58
CA PHE A 133 -7.35 5.71 9.89
C PHE A 133 -8.07 5.39 8.59
N THR A 134 -8.96 6.29 8.19
CA THR A 134 -9.72 6.20 6.93
C THR A 134 -9.55 7.50 6.15
N ALA A 135 -9.19 7.39 4.88
CA ALA A 135 -9.08 8.49 3.94
C ALA A 135 -10.16 8.41 2.87
N LEU A 136 -10.75 9.57 2.51
CA LEU A 136 -11.56 9.71 1.30
C LEU A 136 -10.63 10.01 0.14
N VAL A 137 -10.65 9.16 -0.88
CA VAL A 137 -9.84 9.28 -2.09
C VAL A 137 -10.75 9.42 -3.30
N HIS A 138 -10.51 10.41 -4.14
CA HIS A 138 -11.15 10.54 -5.44
C HIS A 138 -10.26 9.98 -6.54
N TRP A 139 -10.82 9.16 -7.41
CA TRP A 139 -10.20 8.70 -8.64
C TRP A 139 -10.73 9.57 -9.77
N ASN A 140 -9.92 10.50 -10.22
CA ASN A 140 -10.33 11.55 -11.14
C ASN A 140 -10.08 11.17 -12.60
N ASP A 141 -10.96 11.61 -13.48
CA ASP A 141 -10.73 11.66 -14.92
C ASP A 141 -9.81 12.84 -15.31
N ALA A 142 -9.55 13.00 -16.61
CA ALA A 142 -8.71 14.10 -17.11
C ALA A 142 -9.32 15.50 -16.85
N ALA A 143 -10.64 15.58 -16.64
CA ALA A 143 -11.34 16.81 -16.27
C ALA A 143 -11.36 17.05 -14.75
N LYS A 144 -10.58 16.28 -13.97
CA LYS A 144 -10.50 16.34 -12.52
C LYS A 144 -11.82 16.00 -11.80
N GLN A 145 -12.70 15.27 -12.47
CA GLN A 145 -13.97 14.84 -11.91
C GLN A 145 -13.86 13.39 -11.41
N ALA A 146 -14.26 13.16 -10.18
CA ALA A 146 -14.25 11.82 -9.60
C ALA A 146 -15.27 10.92 -10.28
N PHE A 147 -14.82 9.81 -10.89
CA PHE A 147 -15.69 8.75 -11.40
C PHE A 147 -15.75 7.54 -10.45
N ILE A 148 -14.77 7.42 -9.55
CA ILE A 148 -14.79 6.54 -8.38
C ILE A 148 -14.49 7.39 -7.15
N THR A 149 -15.22 7.13 -6.06
CA THR A 149 -14.86 7.58 -4.71
C THR A 149 -14.47 6.38 -3.88
N GLU A 150 -13.42 6.50 -3.09
CA GLU A 150 -12.89 5.41 -2.27
C GLU A 150 -12.82 5.84 -0.81
N GLU A 151 -13.36 5.00 0.08
CA GLU A 151 -13.03 5.02 1.50
C GLU A 151 -11.90 4.00 1.72
N ARG A 152 -10.66 4.51 1.88
CA ARG A 152 -9.46 3.71 2.11
C ARG A 152 -9.14 3.66 3.59
N THR A 153 -9.22 2.48 4.18
CA THR A 153 -8.94 2.27 5.60
C THR A 153 -7.70 1.42 5.79
N PHE A 154 -6.86 1.84 6.71
CA PHE A 154 -5.76 1.04 7.23
C PHE A 154 -5.92 0.86 8.73
N THR A 155 -5.76 -0.38 9.22
CA THR A 155 -5.61 -0.70 10.63
C THR A 155 -4.26 -1.33 10.84
N VAL A 156 -3.46 -0.76 11.73
CA VAL A 156 -2.07 -1.17 11.97
C VAL A 156 -1.96 -1.66 13.40
N ARG A 157 -1.38 -2.85 13.59
CA ARG A 157 -1.09 -3.41 14.91
C ARG A 157 0.17 -4.26 14.92
N ARG A 158 0.79 -4.36 16.06
CA ARG A 158 1.88 -5.31 16.31
C ARG A 158 1.31 -6.67 16.67
N ALA A 159 1.99 -7.70 16.22
CA ALA A 159 1.75 -9.09 16.63
C ALA A 159 3.09 -9.74 16.98
N ALA A 160 3.05 -10.88 17.63
CA ALA A 160 4.28 -11.62 17.96
C ALA A 160 5.12 -11.94 16.71
N ALA A 161 4.47 -12.15 15.56
CA ALA A 161 5.14 -12.44 14.29
C ALA A 161 5.66 -11.19 13.56
N GLY A 162 5.25 -9.97 13.92
CA GLY A 162 5.65 -8.75 13.22
C GLY A 162 4.58 -7.67 13.21
N THR A 163 4.55 -6.84 12.17
CA THR A 163 3.54 -5.79 11.99
C THR A 163 2.41 -6.29 11.10
N LEU A 164 1.17 -6.17 11.56
CA LEU A 164 -0.03 -6.42 10.79
C LEU A 164 -0.61 -5.12 10.26
N ILE A 165 -0.97 -5.11 8.97
CA ILE A 165 -1.61 -3.98 8.28
C ILE A 165 -2.85 -4.51 7.59
N ASP A 166 -4.03 -4.20 8.14
CA ASP A 166 -5.28 -4.48 7.46
C ASP A 166 -5.60 -3.33 6.52
N PHE A 167 -5.88 -3.64 5.27
CA PHE A 167 -6.27 -2.72 4.22
C PHE A 167 -7.70 -2.99 3.79
N SER A 168 -8.50 -1.95 3.71
CA SER A 168 -9.83 -2.00 3.10
C SER A 168 -10.01 -0.83 2.15
N ALA A 169 -10.45 -1.12 0.92
CA ALA A 169 -10.87 -0.11 -0.05
C ALA A 169 -12.33 -0.36 -0.43
N LYS A 170 -13.23 0.56 -0.02
CA LYS A 170 -14.62 0.58 -0.50
C LYS A 170 -14.72 1.56 -1.64
N LEU A 171 -14.82 1.05 -2.87
CA LEU A 171 -14.96 1.83 -4.09
C LEU A 171 -16.43 2.03 -4.42
N SER A 172 -16.86 3.25 -4.68
CA SER A 172 -18.21 3.60 -5.10
C SER A 172 -18.20 4.27 -6.46
N ALA A 173 -19.20 3.98 -7.30
CA ALA A 173 -19.36 4.50 -8.67
C ALA A 173 -20.50 5.53 -8.74
N PRO A 174 -20.27 6.81 -8.41
CA PRO A 174 -21.34 7.81 -8.27
C PRO A 174 -21.93 8.26 -9.60
N ARG A 175 -21.20 8.13 -10.72
CA ARG A 175 -21.56 8.77 -12.00
C ARG A 175 -21.95 7.81 -13.11
N GLY A 176 -21.73 6.51 -12.97
CA GLY A 176 -22.01 5.50 -14.00
C GLY A 176 -21.40 4.16 -13.62
N ASP A 177 -21.69 3.12 -14.38
CA ASP A 177 -21.12 1.80 -14.22
C ASP A 177 -19.60 1.85 -14.41
N VAL A 178 -18.86 1.15 -13.57
CA VAL A 178 -17.40 1.03 -13.62
C VAL A 178 -17.02 -0.44 -13.72
N GLN A 179 -16.16 -0.77 -14.69
CA GLN A 179 -15.53 -2.09 -14.78
C GLN A 179 -14.05 -1.97 -14.42
N LEU A 180 -13.62 -2.70 -13.40
CA LEU A 180 -12.23 -2.77 -12.94
C LEU A 180 -11.58 -4.00 -13.58
N ASN A 181 -10.63 -3.80 -14.49
CA ASN A 181 -9.95 -4.85 -15.24
C ASN A 181 -8.48 -4.47 -15.49
N GLY A 182 -7.75 -5.30 -16.19
CA GLY A 182 -6.35 -5.08 -16.52
C GLY A 182 -5.58 -6.37 -16.70
N ASP A 183 -4.34 -6.34 -16.32
CA ASP A 183 -3.48 -7.53 -16.28
C ASP A 183 -2.86 -7.69 -14.89
N PRO A 184 -2.42 -8.89 -14.52
CA PRO A 184 -1.94 -9.18 -13.16
C PRO A 184 -0.73 -8.34 -12.73
N GLU A 185 0.04 -7.81 -13.67
CA GLU A 185 1.21 -6.97 -13.34
C GLU A 185 0.85 -5.51 -13.09
N HIS A 186 -0.34 -5.06 -13.53
CA HIS A 186 -0.70 -3.63 -13.52
C HIS A 186 -2.11 -3.38 -12.99
N ALA A 187 -2.60 -4.24 -12.09
CA ALA A 187 -3.92 -4.07 -11.51
C ALA A 187 -4.04 -4.70 -10.12
N GLY A 188 -5.07 -4.28 -9.39
CA GLY A 188 -5.38 -4.71 -8.05
C GLY A 188 -4.58 -4.01 -6.98
N ILE A 189 -4.38 -4.70 -5.86
CA ILE A 189 -3.51 -4.24 -4.78
C ILE A 189 -2.10 -4.80 -4.95
N HIS A 190 -1.11 -4.11 -4.44
CA HIS A 190 0.24 -4.62 -4.43
C HIS A 190 1.07 -4.16 -3.23
N PHE A 191 2.11 -4.93 -2.95
CA PHE A 191 3.28 -4.54 -2.17
C PHE A 191 4.49 -4.34 -3.08
N ARG A 192 5.28 -3.30 -2.84
CA ARG A 192 6.52 -3.04 -3.59
C ARG A 192 7.66 -2.74 -2.62
N PRO A 193 8.63 -3.65 -2.48
CA PRO A 193 9.84 -3.43 -1.70
C PRO A 193 10.66 -2.25 -2.22
N ALA A 194 11.55 -1.74 -1.37
CA ALA A 194 12.52 -0.72 -1.73
C ALA A 194 13.37 -1.13 -2.93
N GLY A 195 13.77 -0.15 -3.75
CA GLY A 195 14.44 -0.40 -5.02
C GLY A 195 15.84 -1.01 -4.92
N GLU A 196 16.44 -0.94 -3.72
CA GLU A 196 17.78 -1.43 -3.40
C GLU A 196 17.81 -2.94 -3.05
N LEU A 197 16.68 -3.63 -3.20
CA LEU A 197 16.63 -5.07 -2.92
C LEU A 197 17.60 -5.87 -3.79
N ASP A 198 18.13 -6.97 -3.24
CA ASP A 198 18.92 -7.95 -3.98
C ASP A 198 17.99 -8.86 -4.81
N THR A 199 17.86 -8.57 -6.11
CA THR A 199 16.98 -9.30 -7.03
C THR A 199 17.27 -10.80 -7.12
N LYS A 200 18.48 -11.24 -6.77
CA LYS A 200 18.87 -12.65 -6.78
C LYS A 200 18.39 -13.41 -5.55
N LYS A 201 17.93 -12.70 -4.52
CA LYS A 201 17.45 -13.25 -3.25
C LYS A 201 15.96 -13.08 -3.05
N THR A 202 15.23 -12.60 -4.06
CA THR A 202 13.77 -12.52 -4.01
C THR A 202 13.18 -13.90 -4.26
N ILE A 203 12.30 -14.36 -3.36
CA ILE A 203 11.58 -15.62 -3.46
C ILE A 203 10.13 -15.42 -3.08
N TYR A 204 9.24 -16.24 -3.64
CA TYR A 204 7.81 -16.21 -3.38
C TYR A 204 7.32 -17.50 -2.75
N HIS A 205 6.31 -17.41 -1.89
CA HIS A 205 5.77 -18.51 -1.12
C HIS A 205 4.27 -18.65 -1.40
N PHE A 206 3.86 -19.85 -1.79
CA PHE A 206 2.49 -20.17 -2.15
C PHE A 206 1.95 -21.30 -1.27
N PRO A 207 0.69 -21.20 -0.78
CA PRO A 207 0.02 -22.27 -0.04
C PRO A 207 -0.51 -23.34 -0.98
N ALA A 208 0.37 -23.99 -1.74
CA ALA A 208 0.04 -25.04 -2.72
C ALA A 208 1.26 -25.94 -2.93
N GLU A 209 1.03 -27.22 -3.30
CA GLU A 209 2.13 -28.16 -3.55
C GLU A 209 2.86 -27.91 -4.89
N GLN A 210 2.13 -27.54 -5.93
CA GLN A 210 2.65 -27.28 -7.26
C GLN A 210 2.07 -25.96 -7.81
N PRO A 211 2.44 -24.81 -7.24
CA PRO A 211 1.87 -23.54 -7.64
C PRO A 211 2.30 -23.14 -9.04
N ASN A 212 1.36 -22.58 -9.80
CA ASN A 212 1.62 -21.88 -11.04
C ASN A 212 1.37 -20.38 -10.84
N ALA A 213 2.43 -19.63 -10.57
CA ALA A 213 2.37 -18.20 -10.28
C ALA A 213 1.71 -17.34 -11.39
N HIS A 214 1.61 -17.86 -12.62
CA HIS A 214 1.02 -17.14 -13.76
C HIS A 214 -0.44 -17.52 -14.05
N LYS A 215 -0.94 -18.63 -13.51
CA LYS A 215 -2.25 -19.18 -13.90
C LYS A 215 -3.21 -19.37 -12.76
N ASP A 216 -2.70 -19.75 -11.59
CA ASP A 216 -3.55 -20.09 -10.45
C ASP A 216 -4.28 -18.84 -9.92
N THR A 217 -5.46 -19.08 -9.35
CA THR A 217 -6.33 -18.04 -8.80
C THR A 217 -6.67 -18.36 -7.35
N ASP A 218 -7.16 -17.34 -6.65
CA ASP A 218 -7.82 -17.45 -5.34
C ASP A 218 -6.96 -18.06 -4.22
N TYR A 219 -5.63 -17.87 -4.29
CA TYR A 219 -4.81 -18.18 -3.13
C TYR A 219 -5.31 -17.39 -1.92
N PRO A 220 -5.47 -18.02 -0.73
CA PRO A 220 -5.85 -17.34 0.49
C PRO A 220 -4.78 -16.32 0.90
N TRP A 221 -3.53 -16.57 0.57
CA TRP A 221 -2.40 -15.67 0.77
C TRP A 221 -1.26 -16.00 -0.18
N VAL A 222 -0.38 -15.04 -0.40
CA VAL A 222 0.93 -15.24 -1.04
C VAL A 222 1.97 -14.50 -0.20
N GLY A 223 3.16 -15.08 -0.08
CA GLY A 223 4.29 -14.47 0.64
C GLY A 223 5.42 -14.11 -0.29
N GLU A 224 6.22 -13.14 0.12
CA GLU A 224 7.49 -12.76 -0.49
C GLU A 224 8.56 -12.67 0.59
N THR A 225 9.77 -13.16 0.30
CA THR A 225 10.98 -12.85 1.07
C THR A 225 11.97 -12.14 0.17
N PHE A 226 12.50 -11.02 0.65
CA PHE A 226 13.48 -10.20 -0.05
C PHE A 226 14.58 -9.69 0.88
N THR A 227 15.70 -9.23 0.33
CA THR A 227 16.87 -8.77 1.09
C THR A 227 17.20 -7.32 0.74
N LEU A 228 17.37 -6.47 1.76
CA LEU A 228 17.85 -5.09 1.65
C LEU A 228 19.19 -4.94 2.40
N GLY A 229 20.30 -4.84 1.68
CA GLY A 229 21.63 -4.90 2.27
C GLY A 229 21.90 -6.28 2.87
N SER A 230 22.10 -6.37 4.17
CA SER A 230 22.31 -7.64 4.89
C SER A 230 21.05 -8.19 5.56
N ALA A 231 19.95 -7.44 5.60
CA ALA A 231 18.73 -7.83 6.30
C ALA A 231 17.73 -8.45 5.34
N ALA A 232 17.17 -9.59 5.73
CA ALA A 232 16.03 -10.22 5.07
C ALA A 232 14.71 -9.76 5.70
N TYR A 233 13.68 -9.69 4.90
CA TYR A 233 12.31 -9.35 5.31
C TYR A 233 11.35 -10.27 4.59
N SER A 234 10.26 -10.65 5.28
CA SER A 234 9.16 -11.37 4.64
C SER A 234 7.86 -10.60 4.77
N VAL A 235 7.07 -10.62 3.70
CA VAL A 235 5.74 -10.02 3.65
C VAL A 235 4.75 -11.07 3.17
N VAL A 236 3.65 -11.25 3.91
CA VAL A 236 2.52 -12.10 3.51
C VAL A 236 1.34 -11.20 3.23
N GLU A 237 0.80 -11.27 2.02
CA GLU A 237 -0.48 -10.65 1.66
C GLU A 237 -1.57 -11.70 1.70
N MET A 238 -2.59 -11.49 2.54
CA MET A 238 -3.76 -12.34 2.72
C MET A 238 -4.96 -11.70 2.05
N SER A 239 -5.67 -12.46 1.22
CA SER A 239 -6.91 -12.03 0.56
C SER A 239 -8.12 -12.49 1.36
N HIS A 240 -9.05 -11.56 1.63
CA HIS A 240 -10.29 -11.92 2.32
C HIS A 240 -11.24 -12.69 1.37
N PRO A 241 -11.91 -13.79 1.81
CA PRO A 241 -12.77 -14.59 0.94
C PRO A 241 -14.02 -13.87 0.41
N LYS A 242 -14.32 -12.67 0.90
CA LYS A 242 -15.35 -11.77 0.34
C LYS A 242 -14.86 -10.94 -0.85
N ASN A 243 -13.57 -10.96 -1.16
CA ASN A 243 -13.05 -10.35 -2.38
C ASN A 243 -13.57 -11.11 -3.61
N PRO A 244 -13.58 -10.50 -4.81
CA PRO A 244 -14.01 -11.18 -6.03
C PRO A 244 -13.24 -12.49 -6.27
N THR A 245 -13.96 -13.54 -6.65
CA THR A 245 -13.37 -14.84 -7.05
C THR A 245 -12.73 -14.75 -8.43
N GLY A 246 -11.84 -15.70 -8.76
CA GLY A 246 -11.02 -15.67 -9.97
C GLY A 246 -9.86 -14.68 -9.87
N THR A 247 -9.53 -14.25 -8.66
CA THR A 247 -8.42 -13.33 -8.37
C THR A 247 -7.09 -13.99 -8.70
N ARG A 248 -6.38 -13.44 -9.67
CA ARG A 248 -5.02 -13.85 -10.04
C ARG A 248 -4.00 -13.14 -9.16
N TRP A 249 -2.80 -13.69 -9.11
CA TRP A 249 -1.69 -13.09 -8.41
C TRP A 249 -0.55 -12.75 -9.37
N SER A 250 0.16 -11.68 -9.08
CA SER A 250 1.43 -11.39 -9.69
C SER A 250 2.50 -11.48 -8.61
N ALA A 251 3.16 -12.64 -8.50
CA ALA A 251 4.15 -12.95 -7.47
C ALA A 251 5.26 -13.79 -8.08
N TYR A 252 6.05 -13.17 -8.99
CA TYR A 252 7.10 -13.86 -9.74
C TYR A 252 8.24 -12.94 -10.18
N ARG A 253 8.13 -11.62 -10.04
CA ARG A 253 9.17 -10.69 -10.51
C ARG A 253 10.32 -10.54 -9.52
N ASP A 254 11.55 -10.56 -10.03
CA ASP A 254 12.78 -10.44 -9.24
C ASP A 254 12.92 -9.12 -8.48
N TYR A 255 12.30 -8.05 -8.97
CA TYR A 255 12.24 -6.77 -8.28
C TYR A 255 11.20 -6.70 -7.15
N GLY A 256 10.57 -7.80 -6.81
CA GLY A 256 9.80 -7.97 -5.60
C GLY A 256 8.42 -7.32 -5.57
N ARG A 257 7.86 -6.86 -6.70
CA ARG A 257 6.48 -6.42 -6.69
C ARG A 257 5.53 -7.62 -6.76
N PHE A 258 4.66 -7.77 -5.80
CA PHE A 258 3.61 -8.77 -5.83
C PHE A 258 2.27 -8.23 -5.35
N GLY A 259 1.19 -8.95 -5.65
CA GLY A 259 -0.14 -8.61 -5.17
C GLY A 259 -1.27 -9.29 -5.93
N ALA A 260 -2.48 -9.13 -5.38
CA ALA A 260 -3.71 -9.72 -5.86
C ALA A 260 -4.39 -8.85 -6.93
N PHE A 261 -4.84 -9.48 -8.01
CA PHE A 261 -5.53 -8.87 -9.13
C PHE A 261 -6.98 -9.37 -9.24
N PRO A 262 -7.96 -8.74 -8.57
CA PRO A 262 -9.37 -9.01 -8.79
C PRO A 262 -9.90 -8.23 -9.98
N VAL A 263 -10.86 -8.83 -10.70
CA VAL A 263 -11.72 -8.16 -11.67
C VAL A 263 -13.07 -7.90 -11.00
N ALA A 264 -13.65 -6.71 -11.17
CA ALA A 264 -14.93 -6.38 -10.57
C ALA A 264 -15.73 -5.40 -11.43
N GLU A 265 -17.06 -5.42 -11.24
CA GLU A 265 -17.97 -4.43 -11.78
C GLU A 265 -18.68 -3.72 -10.63
N ILE A 266 -18.82 -2.40 -10.73
CA ILE A 266 -19.55 -1.56 -9.79
C ILE A 266 -20.63 -0.83 -10.56
N LYS A 267 -21.89 -1.13 -10.28
CA LYS A 267 -23.02 -0.43 -10.88
C LYS A 267 -23.13 0.99 -10.37
N GLN A 268 -23.68 1.89 -11.17
CA GLN A 268 -23.93 3.27 -10.76
C GLN A 268 -24.70 3.32 -9.43
N GLY A 269 -24.20 4.13 -8.51
CA GLY A 269 -24.73 4.25 -7.15
C GLY A 269 -24.36 3.09 -6.22
N GLY A 270 -23.73 2.03 -6.75
CA GLY A 270 -23.26 0.87 -5.99
C GLY A 270 -21.84 1.03 -5.46
N SER A 271 -21.37 -0.01 -4.75
CA SER A 271 -20.00 -0.09 -4.25
C SER A 271 -19.47 -1.52 -4.24
N ALA A 272 -18.14 -1.66 -4.30
CA ALA A 272 -17.41 -2.90 -4.06
C ALA A 272 -16.34 -2.68 -2.99
N ALA A 273 -16.10 -3.69 -2.15
CA ALA A 273 -15.09 -3.65 -1.12
C ALA A 273 -13.99 -4.67 -1.40
N PHE A 274 -12.74 -4.26 -1.19
CA PHE A 274 -11.54 -5.08 -1.35
C PHE A 274 -10.79 -5.07 -0.03
N ASN A 275 -10.57 -6.25 0.56
CA ASN A 275 -10.03 -6.38 1.90
C ASN A 275 -8.80 -7.30 1.89
N TYR A 276 -7.69 -6.81 2.43
CA TYR A 276 -6.44 -7.53 2.49
C TYR A 276 -5.76 -7.33 3.84
N ARG A 277 -4.93 -8.29 4.24
CA ARG A 277 -4.04 -8.16 5.40
C ARG A 277 -2.62 -8.40 4.95
N PHE A 278 -1.72 -7.51 5.33
CA PHE A 278 -0.28 -7.70 5.19
C PHE A 278 0.32 -8.03 6.56
N LEU A 279 1.13 -9.09 6.61
CA LEU A 279 2.03 -9.37 7.72
C LEU A 279 3.45 -9.03 7.26
N VAL A 280 4.13 -8.18 8.01
CA VAL A 280 5.52 -7.78 7.73
C VAL A 280 6.42 -8.27 8.85
N THR A 281 7.44 -9.06 8.51
CA THR A 281 8.36 -9.69 9.49
C THR A 281 9.81 -9.43 9.13
N ASN A 282 10.68 -9.51 10.13
CA ASN A 282 12.12 -9.63 9.90
C ASN A 282 12.47 -11.09 9.60
N GLY A 283 13.44 -11.30 8.70
CA GLY A 283 13.94 -12.64 8.37
C GLY A 283 13.04 -13.45 7.46
N GLU A 284 12.98 -14.74 7.73
CA GLU A 284 12.26 -15.73 6.93
C GLU A 284 10.74 -15.65 7.11
N LEU A 285 10.03 -16.28 6.17
CA LEU A 285 8.58 -16.44 6.27
C LEU A 285 8.20 -17.15 7.58
N PRO A 286 7.21 -16.65 8.33
CA PRO A 286 6.68 -17.36 9.50
C PRO A 286 6.12 -18.73 9.13
N ALA A 287 6.07 -19.64 10.10
CA ALA A 287 5.48 -20.95 9.90
C ALA A 287 4.05 -20.87 9.35
N ALA A 288 3.70 -21.79 8.46
CA ALA A 288 2.37 -21.84 7.83
C ALA A 288 1.22 -21.84 8.85
N GLU A 289 1.43 -22.48 10.01
CA GLU A 289 0.45 -22.48 11.09
C GLU A 289 0.22 -21.07 11.68
N THR A 290 1.28 -20.27 11.85
CA THR A 290 1.17 -18.88 12.29
C THR A 290 0.40 -18.05 11.26
N ILE A 291 0.71 -18.19 9.97
CA ILE A 291 -0.01 -17.52 8.88
C ILE A 291 -1.47 -17.95 8.89
N GLY A 292 -1.75 -19.24 9.05
CA GLY A 292 -3.12 -19.77 9.11
C GLY A 292 -3.95 -19.21 10.27
N LYS A 293 -3.35 -19.05 11.45
CA LYS A 293 -4.01 -18.40 12.61
C LYS A 293 -4.32 -16.93 12.32
N LEU A 294 -3.38 -16.18 11.74
CA LEU A 294 -3.58 -14.78 11.37
C LEU A 294 -4.61 -14.60 10.24
N TYR A 295 -4.68 -15.55 9.31
CA TYR A 295 -5.71 -15.60 8.29
C TYR A 295 -7.09 -15.84 8.90
N THR A 296 -7.23 -16.81 9.81
CA THR A 296 -8.47 -17.08 10.52
C THR A 296 -8.93 -15.87 11.35
N ASP A 297 -8.01 -15.21 12.04
CA ASP A 297 -8.29 -13.97 12.78
C ASP A 297 -8.81 -12.84 11.85
N PHE A 298 -8.28 -12.75 10.64
CA PHE A 298 -8.69 -11.74 9.65
C PHE A 298 -10.05 -12.03 9.03
N THR A 299 -10.32 -13.28 8.70
CA THR A 299 -11.43 -13.66 7.83
C THR A 299 -12.60 -14.30 8.56
N GLY A 300 -12.38 -14.80 9.78
CA GLY A 300 -13.31 -15.65 10.51
C GLY A 300 -13.42 -17.07 9.95
N THR A 301 -12.58 -17.44 8.96
CA THR A 301 -12.58 -18.76 8.32
C THR A 301 -11.18 -19.35 8.31
N SER A 302 -11.06 -20.67 8.44
CA SER A 302 -9.76 -21.32 8.36
C SER A 302 -9.20 -21.26 6.93
N ALA A 303 -7.92 -20.92 6.79
CA ALA A 303 -7.23 -21.15 5.52
C ALA A 303 -7.20 -22.65 5.21
N PRO A 304 -7.34 -23.05 3.95
CA PRO A 304 -7.10 -24.43 3.56
C PRO A 304 -5.70 -24.86 4.03
N ALA A 305 -5.62 -26.01 4.69
CA ALA A 305 -4.32 -26.61 5.03
C ALA A 305 -3.61 -26.98 3.74
N ALA A 306 -2.51 -26.30 3.44
CA ALA A 306 -1.72 -26.57 2.25
C ALA A 306 -0.23 -26.54 2.59
N LYS A 307 0.52 -27.38 1.90
CA LYS A 307 1.98 -27.34 1.92
C LYS A 307 2.42 -26.02 1.29
N VAL A 308 3.33 -25.34 1.95
CA VAL A 308 3.92 -24.11 1.39
C VAL A 308 5.04 -24.50 0.43
N THR A 309 4.96 -24.02 -0.81
CA THR A 309 6.01 -24.17 -1.82
C THR A 309 6.65 -22.82 -2.08
N THR A 310 7.98 -22.80 -2.08
CA THR A 310 8.78 -21.62 -2.39
C THR A 310 9.29 -21.68 -3.80
N LEU A 311 9.09 -20.62 -4.56
CA LEU A 311 9.59 -20.43 -5.92
C LEU A 311 10.60 -19.28 -5.96
N PRO A 312 11.73 -19.42 -6.67
CA PRO A 312 12.60 -18.31 -6.95
C PRO A 312 11.90 -17.29 -7.86
N ALA A 313 12.25 -16.03 -7.70
CA ALA A 313 11.76 -14.97 -8.59
C ALA A 313 12.31 -15.12 -10.01
N GLU A 314 11.50 -14.74 -10.97
CA GLU A 314 11.87 -14.71 -12.39
C GLU A 314 12.55 -13.39 -12.73
N GLY A 315 13.75 -13.42 -13.25
CA GLY A 315 14.43 -12.24 -13.79
C GLY A 315 13.64 -11.57 -14.92
N ALA A 316 13.87 -10.30 -15.16
CA ALA A 316 13.26 -9.58 -16.27
C ALA A 316 13.58 -10.28 -17.59
N LYS A 317 12.56 -10.62 -18.38
CA LYS A 317 12.77 -11.26 -19.70
C LYS A 317 13.71 -10.38 -20.55
N PRO A 318 14.74 -10.94 -21.19
CA PRO A 318 15.60 -10.19 -22.11
C PRO A 318 14.74 -9.50 -23.17
N GLY A 319 14.68 -8.18 -23.19
CA GLY A 319 13.86 -7.38 -24.12
C GLY A 319 12.90 -6.38 -23.48
N ALA A 320 12.43 -6.58 -22.25
CA ALA A 320 11.59 -5.61 -21.55
C ALA A 320 12.38 -4.30 -21.24
N GLN A 321 13.63 -4.44 -20.86
CA GLN A 321 14.55 -3.32 -20.60
C GLN A 321 14.79 -2.49 -21.88
N LYS A 322 15.00 -3.14 -23.03
CA LYS A 322 15.23 -2.46 -24.33
C LYS A 322 14.02 -1.65 -24.78
N LYS A 323 12.78 -2.10 -24.52
CA LYS A 323 11.57 -1.35 -24.85
C LYS A 323 11.39 -0.12 -23.96
N ALA A 324 11.70 -0.22 -22.67
CA ALA A 324 11.65 0.91 -21.74
C ALA A 324 12.69 1.98 -22.07
N ASP A 325 13.91 1.56 -22.42
CA ASP A 325 15.01 2.47 -22.80
C ASP A 325 14.76 3.10 -24.17
N ALA A 326 14.18 2.38 -25.14
CA ALA A 326 13.80 2.90 -26.44
C ALA A 326 12.66 3.95 -26.31
N LYS A 327 11.69 3.70 -25.44
CA LYS A 327 10.60 4.66 -25.15
C LYS A 327 11.13 5.94 -24.50
N LYS A 328 12.05 5.83 -23.54
CA LYS A 328 12.74 6.99 -22.92
C LYS A 328 13.55 7.80 -23.93
N LYS A 329 14.14 7.14 -24.95
CA LYS A 329 14.93 7.80 -25.99
C LYS A 329 14.05 8.49 -27.04
N ALA A 330 12.84 8.00 -27.28
CA ALA A 330 11.85 8.62 -28.15
C ALA A 330 11.16 9.84 -27.49
N GLU A 331 10.95 9.81 -26.19
CA GLU A 331 10.37 10.92 -25.40
C GLU A 331 11.36 12.09 -25.14
N LYS A 332 12.65 11.89 -25.40
CA LYS A 332 13.71 12.91 -25.29
C LYS A 332 14.09 13.57 -26.62
N ARG A 333 13.44 13.20 -27.71
CA ARG A 333 13.57 13.84 -29.05
C ARG A 333 12.30 14.60 -29.35
#